data_46e59f0e1e372e1bf38b7570dc308b83
#
_entry.id   46e59f0e1e372e1bf38b7570dc308b83
#
_cell.length_a   1.000
_cell.length_b   1.000
_cell.length_c   1.000
_cell.angle_alpha   90.00
_cell.angle_beta   90.00
_cell.angle_gamma   90.00
#
_symmetry.space_group_name_H-M   'P 1'
#
loop_
_entity.id
_entity.type
_entity.pdbx_description
1 polymer ?
#
loop_
_entity_poly.entity_id
_entity_poly.type
_entity_poly.pdbx_seq_one_letter_code
_entity_poly.pdbx_strand_id
1 'polypeptide(L)'
;MRKCLKLISLAAAFTLLFAACGAADPPASGAQTPAQTGGAMQASDVQIALIAHSPESILDDQSFNQGAWDGIQRFLANNGLPLGRGGNAEFFQPHEGSDAARIDLINDAITAGANILVLPGFNFEEALYEIIEDSLFPDVKFVLLDASPRRDGNTRMADNVAAVHYAEEQSGFLAGYAAVMEGHRGLGFMGGIAVPAVVRFGHGFIQGAEHAAASLGLAAGEVTINYTYLGQFNPDPAFATQAAAWFHGGIDVIFAAAGGAGGSVFAGAETAGGLAIGVDVDQGHLSETIITSAIKALDVSVYDIINDFMNDNFRSGELRFDARNDGIGLAMASSRFQVFTQAQHDAIFDQIANGTIVVDATVSPMPSEANLNLSLVSLTEI
;
A
#
# COMPACT_ATOMS: atom_id res chain seq x y z
N MET A 1 46.75 -29.60 -29.79
CA MET A 1 46.55 -30.79 -30.64
C MET A 1 45.10 -30.81 -31.03
N ARG A 2 44.80 -30.34 -32.26
CA ARG A 2 44.33 -31.15 -33.39
C ARG A 2 43.03 -31.89 -33.09
N LYS A 3 41.91 -31.81 -33.78
CA LYS A 3 41.56 -31.57 -35.22
C LYS A 3 40.02 -31.31 -35.28
N CYS A 4 39.49 -30.37 -36.02
CA CYS A 4 39.01 -30.45 -37.42
C CYS A 4 38.02 -31.57 -37.74
N LEU A 5 36.88 -31.31 -38.23
CA LEU A 5 36.34 -30.94 -39.56
C LEU A 5 35.19 -31.94 -39.91
N LYS A 6 34.05 -31.64 -40.38
CA LYS A 6 33.53 -31.40 -41.72
C LYS A 6 32.02 -31.41 -41.79
N LEU A 7 31.48 -30.36 -42.36
CA LEU A 7 30.42 -30.24 -43.36
C LEU A 7 29.96 -31.53 -44.11
N ILE A 8 28.65 -31.66 -44.39
CA ILE A 8 28.13 -32.03 -45.70
C ILE A 8 26.70 -31.49 -45.84
N SER A 9 26.50 -30.70 -46.93
CA SER A 9 25.26 -30.20 -47.50
C SER A 9 24.61 -31.33 -48.34
N LEU A 10 23.29 -31.36 -48.44
CA LEU A 10 22.65 -31.97 -49.61
C LEU A 10 21.30 -31.25 -49.87
N ALA A 11 21.26 -30.56 -51.01
CA ALA A 11 20.06 -30.01 -51.68
C ALA A 11 19.48 -31.11 -52.59
N ALA A 12 18.16 -31.21 -52.63
CA ALA A 12 17.48 -31.86 -53.73
C ALA A 12 16.18 -31.10 -54.06
N ALA A 13 16.17 -30.48 -55.22
CA ALA A 13 15.01 -29.95 -55.90
C ALA A 13 14.25 -31.07 -56.61
N PHE A 14 12.92 -30.99 -56.64
CA PHE A 14 12.13 -31.68 -57.66
C PHE A 14 10.94 -30.84 -58.12
N THR A 15 10.72 -30.88 -59.41
CA THR A 15 10.01 -30.03 -60.32
C THR A 15 8.51 -30.35 -60.43
N LEU A 16 7.77 -29.27 -60.74
CA LEU A 16 6.44 -29.11 -61.33
C LEU A 16 5.82 -30.27 -62.15
N LEU A 17 4.51 -30.45 -61.98
CA LEU A 17 3.60 -30.84 -63.07
C LEU A 17 2.27 -30.08 -62.94
N PHE A 18 1.93 -29.36 -64.01
CA PHE A 18 0.64 -28.74 -64.29
C PHE A 18 -0.41 -29.75 -64.71
N ALA A 19 -1.64 -29.60 -64.24
CA ALA A 19 -2.81 -30.02 -64.98
C ALA A 19 -3.95 -29.02 -64.72
N ALA A 20 -4.47 -28.41 -65.78
CA ALA A 20 -5.58 -27.49 -65.79
C ALA A 20 -6.91 -28.24 -66.01
N CYS A 21 -7.98 -27.69 -65.51
CA CYS A 21 -9.30 -27.41 -66.07
C CYS A 21 -10.45 -27.62 -65.11
N GLY A 22 -11.33 -26.60 -65.02
CA GLY A 22 -12.67 -26.71 -64.48
C GLY A 22 -13.13 -25.48 -63.73
N ALA A 23 -13.70 -24.50 -64.45
CA ALA A 23 -14.35 -23.36 -63.88
C ALA A 23 -15.70 -23.73 -63.26
N ALA A 24 -15.93 -23.30 -62.05
CA ALA A 24 -17.25 -23.11 -61.45
C ALA A 24 -17.15 -21.90 -60.47
N ASP A 25 -18.03 -20.91 -60.64
CA ASP A 25 -18.09 -19.70 -59.82
C ASP A 25 -18.36 -20.03 -58.36
N PRO A 26 -17.65 -19.40 -57.39
CA PRO A 26 -17.96 -19.54 -56.00
C PRO A 26 -19.08 -18.57 -55.59
N PRO A 27 -19.93 -18.97 -54.62
CA PRO A 27 -20.91 -18.07 -54.01
C PRO A 27 -20.22 -16.97 -53.19
N ALA A 28 -20.89 -15.80 -53.15
CA ALA A 28 -20.44 -14.57 -52.52
C ALA A 28 -19.83 -14.78 -51.12
N SER A 29 -18.60 -14.35 -51.00
CA SER A 29 -17.87 -14.22 -49.73
C SER A 29 -18.63 -13.30 -48.79
N GLY A 30 -19.17 -13.87 -47.71
CA GLY A 30 -19.55 -13.09 -46.53
C GLY A 30 -18.29 -12.37 -46.01
N ALA A 31 -18.38 -11.06 -45.88
CA ALA A 31 -17.35 -10.27 -45.23
C ALA A 31 -17.08 -10.83 -43.83
N GLN A 32 -15.97 -11.54 -43.65
CA GLN A 32 -15.43 -11.78 -42.34
C GLN A 32 -14.96 -10.43 -41.80
N THR A 33 -15.69 -9.90 -40.82
CA THR A 33 -15.20 -8.88 -39.94
C THR A 33 -13.85 -9.37 -39.41
N PRO A 34 -12.74 -8.61 -39.50
CA PRO A 34 -11.50 -8.99 -38.88
C PRO A 34 -11.78 -9.20 -37.40
N ALA A 35 -11.48 -10.37 -36.88
CA ALA A 35 -11.38 -10.55 -35.44
C ALA A 35 -10.39 -9.47 -34.98
N GLN A 36 -10.84 -8.52 -34.18
CA GLN A 36 -9.95 -7.65 -33.43
C GLN A 36 -9.06 -8.55 -32.60
N THR A 37 -7.87 -8.80 -33.07
CA THR A 37 -6.77 -9.21 -32.19
C THR A 37 -6.55 -8.02 -31.26
N GLY A 38 -6.97 -8.15 -30.00
CA GLY A 38 -6.69 -7.16 -28.97
C GLY A 38 -5.17 -6.91 -29.01
N GLY A 39 -4.76 -5.78 -29.57
CA GLY A 39 -3.38 -5.32 -29.48
C GLY A 39 -3.14 -4.99 -28.01
N ALA A 40 -2.00 -5.37 -27.47
CA ALA A 40 -1.58 -4.94 -26.14
C ALA A 40 -1.72 -3.41 -26.05
N MET A 41 -2.30 -2.92 -24.95
CA MET A 41 -2.48 -1.51 -24.69
C MET A 41 -1.11 -0.83 -24.70
N GLN A 42 -0.98 0.33 -25.37
CA GLN A 42 0.25 1.10 -25.29
C GLN A 42 0.28 1.85 -23.96
N ALA A 43 1.45 2.05 -23.40
CA ALA A 43 1.58 2.79 -22.14
C ALA A 43 0.95 4.20 -22.22
N SER A 44 1.03 4.85 -23.39
CA SER A 44 0.39 6.15 -23.66
C SER A 44 -1.14 6.14 -23.60
N ASP A 45 -1.76 4.96 -23.73
CA ASP A 45 -3.21 4.81 -23.66
C ASP A 45 -3.72 4.69 -22.22
N VAL A 46 -2.81 4.46 -21.26
CA VAL A 46 -3.12 4.43 -19.82
C VAL A 46 -3.27 5.87 -19.34
N GLN A 47 -4.45 6.21 -18.85
CA GLN A 47 -4.79 7.52 -18.31
C GLN A 47 -5.22 7.35 -16.85
N ILE A 48 -4.43 7.88 -15.92
CA ILE A 48 -4.52 7.62 -14.50
C ILE A 48 -5.12 8.82 -13.78
N ALA A 49 -6.08 8.57 -12.89
CA ALA A 49 -6.51 9.58 -11.91
C ALA A 49 -6.24 9.09 -10.50
N LEU A 50 -5.61 9.90 -9.66
CA LEU A 50 -5.65 9.74 -8.21
C LEU A 50 -6.66 10.74 -7.66
N ILE A 51 -7.62 10.24 -6.87
CA ILE A 51 -8.74 11.05 -6.37
C ILE A 51 -8.63 11.22 -4.86
N ALA A 52 -8.54 12.47 -4.39
CA ALA A 52 -8.61 12.78 -2.97
C ALA A 52 -10.01 12.56 -2.40
N HIS A 53 -10.11 12.14 -1.14
CA HIS A 53 -11.42 11.87 -0.51
C HIS A 53 -12.09 13.13 0.08
N SER A 54 -11.33 14.21 0.30
CA SER A 54 -11.80 15.47 0.87
C SER A 54 -10.96 16.66 0.43
N PRO A 55 -11.43 17.91 0.64
CA PRO A 55 -10.65 19.11 0.37
C PRO A 55 -9.35 19.22 1.18
N GLU A 56 -9.31 18.60 2.35
CA GLU A 56 -8.15 18.59 3.26
C GLU A 56 -7.13 17.51 2.90
N SER A 57 -7.50 16.53 2.05
CA SER A 57 -6.59 15.50 1.58
C SER A 57 -5.59 16.08 0.62
N ILE A 58 -4.35 16.22 1.06
CA ILE A 58 -3.25 16.70 0.23
C ILE A 58 -2.48 15.52 -0.38
N LEU A 59 -1.94 15.73 -1.56
CA LEU A 59 -1.13 14.72 -2.24
C LEU A 59 0.19 14.47 -1.50
N ASP A 60 0.82 15.55 -1.03
CA ASP A 60 2.08 15.55 -0.29
C ASP A 60 1.84 15.46 1.22
N ASP A 61 1.15 14.39 1.64
CA ASP A 61 0.90 14.09 3.05
C ASP A 61 2.07 13.38 3.73
N GLN A 62 3.14 13.15 2.99
CA GLN A 62 4.35 12.44 3.40
C GLN A 62 4.06 11.01 3.94
N SER A 63 2.93 10.41 3.56
CA SER A 63 2.42 9.14 4.04
C SER A 63 1.59 8.43 2.95
N PHE A 64 0.31 8.22 3.19
CA PHE A 64 -0.58 7.35 2.42
C PHE A 64 -0.83 7.83 0.98
N ASN A 65 -1.24 9.11 0.81
CA ASN A 65 -1.50 9.64 -0.53
C ASN A 65 -0.20 9.78 -1.33
N GLN A 66 0.88 10.24 -0.67
CA GLN A 66 2.20 10.35 -1.29
C GLN A 66 2.67 8.99 -1.78
N GLY A 67 2.60 7.94 -0.97
CA GLY A 67 3.02 6.59 -1.36
C GLY A 67 2.26 6.05 -2.57
N ALA A 68 0.93 6.28 -2.62
CA ALA A 68 0.13 5.90 -3.79
C ALA A 68 0.54 6.68 -5.05
N TRP A 69 0.80 7.98 -4.91
CA TRP A 69 1.25 8.84 -6.00
C TRP A 69 2.64 8.48 -6.51
N ASP A 70 3.54 8.09 -5.63
CA ASP A 70 4.89 7.64 -6.00
C ASP A 70 4.84 6.39 -6.91
N GLY A 71 3.89 5.48 -6.66
CA GLY A 71 3.63 4.35 -7.56
C GLY A 71 3.21 4.78 -8.96
N ILE A 72 2.31 5.76 -9.05
CA ILE A 72 1.90 6.36 -10.34
C ILE A 72 3.10 7.03 -11.02
N GLN A 73 3.85 7.87 -10.30
CA GLN A 73 5.02 8.56 -10.85
C GLN A 73 6.07 7.56 -11.36
N ARG A 74 6.31 6.47 -10.62
CA ARG A 74 7.22 5.40 -11.03
C ARG A 74 6.76 4.74 -12.33
N PHE A 75 5.45 4.47 -12.47
CA PHE A 75 4.90 3.95 -13.72
C PHE A 75 5.13 4.89 -14.89
N LEU A 76 4.83 6.18 -14.72
CA LEU A 76 5.05 7.20 -15.77
C LEU A 76 6.53 7.29 -16.16
N ALA A 77 7.43 7.37 -15.18
CA ALA A 77 8.87 7.48 -15.41
C ALA A 77 9.43 6.28 -16.19
N ASN A 78 9.02 5.06 -15.81
CA ASN A 78 9.48 3.83 -16.46
C ASN A 78 8.98 3.70 -17.91
N ASN A 79 7.89 4.37 -18.25
CA ASN A 79 7.30 4.37 -19.57
C ASN A 79 7.55 5.67 -20.37
N GLY A 80 8.31 6.62 -19.81
CA GLY A 80 8.61 7.91 -20.46
C GLY A 80 7.36 8.78 -20.70
N LEU A 81 6.37 8.69 -19.81
CA LEU A 81 5.08 9.38 -19.94
C LEU A 81 5.05 10.70 -19.17
N PRO A 82 4.32 11.73 -19.67
CA PRO A 82 4.21 13.02 -18.99
C PRO A 82 3.25 12.96 -17.80
N LEU A 83 3.60 13.73 -16.75
CA LEU A 83 2.80 13.95 -15.56
C LEU A 83 2.00 15.26 -15.65
N GLY A 84 0.85 15.32 -14.96
CA GLY A 84 0.04 16.52 -14.76
C GLY A 84 -1.00 16.75 -15.85
N ARG A 85 -1.59 17.93 -15.84
CA ARG A 85 -2.72 18.26 -16.69
C ARG A 85 -2.41 18.11 -18.18
N GLY A 86 -3.18 17.24 -18.84
CA GLY A 86 -2.93 16.86 -20.23
C GLY A 86 -1.78 15.85 -20.42
N GLY A 87 -1.24 15.31 -19.33
CA GLY A 87 -0.35 14.14 -19.29
C GLY A 87 -1.13 12.85 -19.05
N ASN A 88 -0.40 11.80 -18.66
CA ASN A 88 -0.98 10.47 -18.43
C ASN A 88 -1.44 10.22 -17.00
N ALA A 89 -1.23 11.16 -16.07
CA ALA A 89 -1.79 11.10 -14.71
C ALA A 89 -2.14 12.48 -14.18
N GLU A 90 -3.26 12.58 -13.49
CA GLU A 90 -3.74 13.81 -12.85
C GLU A 90 -4.28 13.53 -11.45
N PHE A 91 -4.10 14.50 -10.55
CA PHE A 91 -4.67 14.49 -9.19
C PHE A 91 -5.95 15.30 -9.18
N PHE A 92 -7.02 14.71 -8.63
CA PHE A 92 -8.33 15.33 -8.49
C PHE A 92 -8.69 15.49 -7.01
N GLN A 93 -9.21 16.67 -6.65
CA GLN A 93 -9.58 17.00 -5.28
C GLN A 93 -11.01 17.56 -5.22
N PRO A 94 -11.90 17.01 -4.37
CA PRO A 94 -13.28 17.45 -4.27
C PRO A 94 -13.40 18.78 -3.52
N HIS A 95 -14.52 19.45 -3.67
CA HIS A 95 -14.84 20.69 -2.94
C HIS A 95 -15.38 20.43 -1.53
N GLU A 96 -15.86 19.23 -1.28
CA GLU A 96 -16.37 18.77 0.02
C GLU A 96 -16.12 17.27 0.21
N GLY A 97 -16.21 16.80 1.46
CA GLY A 97 -15.91 15.41 1.83
C GLY A 97 -17.15 14.50 1.84
N SER A 98 -18.13 14.69 0.92
CA SER A 98 -19.32 13.84 0.80
C SER A 98 -19.15 12.75 -0.27
N ASP A 99 -19.93 11.66 -0.16
CA ASP A 99 -19.94 10.60 -1.18
C ASP A 99 -20.42 11.12 -2.53
N ALA A 100 -21.41 12.01 -2.55
CA ALA A 100 -21.87 12.66 -3.77
C ALA A 100 -20.74 13.43 -4.47
N ALA A 101 -19.95 14.21 -3.73
CA ALA A 101 -18.81 14.93 -4.31
C ALA A 101 -17.70 14.00 -4.81
N ARG A 102 -17.48 12.85 -4.14
CA ARG A 102 -16.53 11.81 -4.62
C ARG A 102 -17.02 11.15 -5.91
N ILE A 103 -18.33 10.83 -5.99
CA ILE A 103 -18.95 10.28 -7.20
C ILE A 103 -18.86 11.25 -8.36
N ASP A 104 -19.18 12.53 -8.14
CA ASP A 104 -19.07 13.57 -9.16
C ASP A 104 -17.62 13.68 -9.66
N LEU A 105 -16.65 13.67 -8.75
CA LEU A 105 -15.22 13.78 -9.09
C LEU A 105 -14.70 12.54 -9.86
N ILE A 106 -15.18 11.35 -9.52
CA ILE A 106 -14.89 10.11 -10.28
C ILE A 106 -15.44 10.25 -11.71
N ASN A 107 -16.69 10.73 -11.87
CA ASN A 107 -17.30 10.99 -13.17
C ASN A 107 -16.52 12.04 -13.97
N ASP A 108 -16.06 13.11 -13.33
CA ASP A 108 -15.25 14.15 -13.96
C ASP A 108 -13.91 13.60 -14.45
N ALA A 109 -13.21 12.79 -13.64
CA ALA A 109 -11.96 12.16 -14.02
C ALA A 109 -12.13 11.21 -15.22
N ILE A 110 -13.19 10.39 -15.23
CA ILE A 110 -13.53 9.50 -16.34
C ILE A 110 -13.85 10.32 -17.60
N THR A 111 -14.62 11.40 -17.45
CA THR A 111 -14.95 12.31 -18.58
C THR A 111 -13.71 13.00 -19.13
N ALA A 112 -12.71 13.29 -18.27
CA ALA A 112 -11.42 13.81 -18.68
C ALA A 112 -10.53 12.77 -19.39
N GLY A 113 -10.95 11.50 -19.41
CA GLY A 113 -10.29 10.41 -20.14
C GLY A 113 -9.60 9.37 -19.26
N ALA A 114 -9.68 9.47 -17.93
CA ALA A 114 -9.10 8.48 -17.05
C ALA A 114 -9.73 7.10 -17.26
N ASN A 115 -8.90 6.07 -17.43
CA ASN A 115 -9.32 4.68 -17.61
C ASN A 115 -8.85 3.75 -16.48
N ILE A 116 -8.02 4.28 -15.57
CA ILE A 116 -7.73 3.66 -14.28
C ILE A 116 -7.69 4.73 -13.18
N LEU A 117 -8.45 4.50 -12.10
CA LEU A 117 -8.58 5.43 -10.98
C LEU A 117 -8.03 4.80 -9.71
N VAL A 118 -7.16 5.53 -9.01
CA VAL A 118 -6.65 5.17 -7.69
C VAL A 118 -7.43 5.96 -6.64
N LEU A 119 -8.07 5.25 -5.72
CA LEU A 119 -8.99 5.76 -4.71
C LEU A 119 -8.40 5.46 -3.32
N PRO A 120 -7.67 6.39 -2.69
CA PRO A 120 -7.01 6.14 -1.42
C PRO A 120 -7.97 6.18 -0.23
N GLY A 121 -8.23 5.01 0.37
CA GLY A 121 -8.82 4.90 1.70
C GLY A 121 -10.32 4.62 1.75
N PHE A 122 -10.75 4.28 2.94
CA PHE A 122 -12.10 3.81 3.28
C PHE A 122 -13.24 4.79 2.94
N ASN A 123 -12.94 6.07 2.81
CA ASN A 123 -13.95 7.08 2.44
C ASN A 123 -14.56 6.87 1.05
N PHE A 124 -13.97 6.01 0.21
CA PHE A 124 -14.52 5.66 -1.09
C PHE A 124 -15.40 4.40 -1.09
N GLU A 125 -15.59 3.74 0.04
CA GLU A 125 -16.35 2.48 0.13
C GLU A 125 -17.77 2.64 -0.45
N GLU A 126 -18.53 3.63 0.03
CA GLU A 126 -19.92 3.86 -0.40
C GLU A 126 -20.00 4.44 -1.82
N ALA A 127 -19.15 5.41 -2.15
CA ALA A 127 -19.12 6.03 -3.47
C ALA A 127 -18.80 5.00 -4.57
N LEU A 128 -17.79 4.16 -4.35
CA LEU A 128 -17.43 3.11 -5.32
C LEU A 128 -18.49 2.00 -5.36
N TYR A 129 -19.09 1.64 -4.22
CA TYR A 129 -20.19 0.68 -4.19
C TYR A 129 -21.35 1.12 -5.11
N GLU A 130 -21.75 2.40 -5.06
CA GLU A 130 -22.82 2.95 -5.89
C GLU A 130 -22.45 2.91 -7.38
N ILE A 131 -21.24 3.34 -7.74
CA ILE A 131 -20.76 3.34 -9.14
C ILE A 131 -20.79 1.94 -9.75
N ILE A 132 -20.33 0.92 -9.01
CA ILE A 132 -20.29 -0.45 -9.52
C ILE A 132 -21.66 -1.14 -9.46
N GLU A 133 -22.57 -0.72 -8.55
CA GLU A 133 -23.93 -1.24 -8.50
C GLU A 133 -24.69 -0.96 -9.80
N ASP A 134 -24.53 0.23 -10.34
CA ASP A 134 -25.18 0.65 -11.58
C ASP A 134 -24.43 0.18 -12.84
N SER A 135 -23.25 -0.42 -12.69
CA SER A 135 -22.38 -0.89 -13.79
C SER A 135 -22.11 0.20 -14.84
N LEU A 136 -21.93 1.44 -14.40
CA LEU A 136 -21.84 2.61 -15.29
C LEU A 136 -20.58 2.62 -16.14
N PHE A 137 -19.47 2.05 -15.65
CA PHE A 137 -18.14 2.15 -16.29
C PHE A 137 -17.42 0.80 -16.32
N PRO A 138 -17.90 -0.18 -17.10
CA PRO A 138 -17.33 -1.55 -17.08
C PRO A 138 -15.87 -1.60 -17.61
N ASP A 139 -15.48 -0.66 -18.46
CA ASP A 139 -14.15 -0.63 -19.07
C ASP A 139 -13.13 0.16 -18.24
N VAL A 140 -13.58 0.97 -17.27
CA VAL A 140 -12.72 1.74 -16.35
C VAL A 140 -12.30 0.85 -15.19
N LYS A 141 -11.04 0.90 -14.80
CA LYS A 141 -10.50 0.15 -13.66
C LYS A 141 -10.44 1.02 -12.41
N PHE A 142 -10.81 0.44 -11.28
CA PHE A 142 -10.78 1.09 -9.99
C PHE A 142 -9.83 0.35 -9.05
N VAL A 143 -8.92 1.10 -8.43
CA VAL A 143 -7.97 0.60 -7.42
C VAL A 143 -8.32 1.27 -6.10
N LEU A 144 -9.04 0.56 -5.23
CA LEU A 144 -9.40 1.05 -3.90
C LEU A 144 -8.36 0.56 -2.89
N LEU A 145 -7.70 1.49 -2.19
CA LEU A 145 -6.67 1.18 -1.22
C LEU A 145 -7.24 1.15 0.21
N ASP A 146 -6.82 0.17 1.02
CA ASP A 146 -7.22 -0.07 2.42
C ASP A 146 -8.72 -0.31 2.66
N ALA A 147 -9.47 -0.60 1.61
CA ALA A 147 -10.90 -0.80 1.73
C ALA A 147 -11.46 -1.71 0.62
N SER A 148 -12.69 -2.16 0.80
CA SER A 148 -13.50 -2.80 -0.25
C SER A 148 -14.80 -2.02 -0.45
N PRO A 149 -15.35 -1.94 -1.67
CA PRO A 149 -16.60 -1.23 -1.91
C PRO A 149 -17.71 -1.80 -1.02
N ARG A 150 -18.28 -0.95 -0.15
CA ARG A 150 -19.18 -1.40 0.91
C ARG A 150 -20.26 -0.37 1.23
N ARG A 151 -21.50 -0.85 1.43
CA ARG A 151 -22.63 -0.05 1.90
C ARG A 151 -23.52 -0.89 2.81
N ASP A 152 -23.96 -0.33 3.94
CA ASP A 152 -24.82 -1.01 4.93
C ASP A 152 -24.32 -2.40 5.36
N GLY A 153 -23.01 -2.55 5.49
CA GLY A 153 -22.36 -3.82 5.86
C GLY A 153 -22.21 -4.84 4.72
N ASN A 154 -22.70 -4.54 3.51
CA ASN A 154 -22.61 -5.41 2.36
C ASN A 154 -21.44 -4.99 1.48
N THR A 155 -20.52 -5.92 1.20
CA THR A 155 -19.41 -5.73 0.25
C THR A 155 -19.87 -6.14 -1.15
N ARG A 156 -19.48 -5.35 -2.16
CA ARG A 156 -19.72 -5.65 -3.57
C ARG A 156 -18.41 -5.57 -4.33
N MET A 157 -18.09 -6.60 -5.07
CA MET A 157 -16.93 -6.62 -5.97
C MET A 157 -17.39 -6.71 -7.41
N ALA A 158 -16.60 -6.14 -8.32
CA ALA A 158 -16.81 -6.21 -9.77
C ALA A 158 -15.49 -6.54 -10.46
N ASP A 159 -15.54 -7.05 -11.70
CA ASP A 159 -14.36 -7.49 -12.46
C ASP A 159 -13.40 -6.34 -12.85
N ASN A 160 -13.82 -5.11 -12.64
CA ASN A 160 -13.04 -3.92 -12.86
C ASN A 160 -12.56 -3.23 -11.57
N VAL A 161 -12.67 -3.89 -10.42
CA VAL A 161 -12.26 -3.36 -9.11
C VAL A 161 -11.15 -4.20 -8.50
N ALA A 162 -10.05 -3.59 -8.15
CA ALA A 162 -9.00 -4.11 -7.29
C ALA A 162 -9.11 -3.45 -5.91
N ALA A 163 -9.53 -4.22 -4.90
CA ALA A 163 -9.56 -3.79 -3.51
C ALA A 163 -8.26 -4.24 -2.82
N VAL A 164 -7.38 -3.30 -2.54
CA VAL A 164 -6.02 -3.56 -2.05
C VAL A 164 -5.99 -3.43 -0.53
N HIS A 165 -5.60 -4.50 0.14
CA HIS A 165 -5.41 -4.55 1.58
C HIS A 165 -3.96 -4.90 1.91
N TYR A 166 -3.47 -4.36 3.03
CA TYR A 166 -2.11 -4.63 3.49
C TYR A 166 -2.14 -5.37 4.83
N ALA A 167 -1.02 -6.01 5.15
CA ALA A 167 -0.81 -6.66 6.43
C ALA A 167 -0.15 -5.68 7.42
N GLU A 168 -0.86 -4.60 7.76
CA GLU A 168 -0.33 -3.55 8.64
C GLU A 168 0.07 -4.11 10.01
N GLU A 169 -0.59 -5.18 10.46
CA GLU A 169 -0.20 -5.89 11.69
C GLU A 169 1.21 -6.47 11.61
N GLN A 170 1.64 -6.90 10.42
CA GLN A 170 3.00 -7.42 10.23
C GLN A 170 4.05 -6.31 10.25
N SER A 171 3.77 -5.17 9.59
CA SER A 171 4.65 -4.00 9.62
C SER A 171 4.73 -3.39 11.02
N GLY A 172 3.59 -3.26 11.71
CA GLY A 172 3.53 -2.85 13.11
C GLY A 172 4.34 -3.78 14.02
N PHE A 173 4.20 -5.10 13.82
CA PHE A 173 4.98 -6.10 14.56
C PHE A 173 6.49 -5.89 14.39
N LEU A 174 6.96 -5.69 13.16
CA LEU A 174 8.37 -5.40 12.90
C LEU A 174 8.84 -4.14 13.63
N ALA A 175 8.01 -3.08 13.65
CA ALA A 175 8.32 -1.83 14.34
C ALA A 175 8.43 -2.01 15.87
N GLY A 176 7.47 -2.70 16.49
CA GLY A 176 7.50 -2.98 17.92
C GLY A 176 8.63 -3.91 18.35
N TYR A 177 8.87 -4.95 17.55
CA TYR A 177 10.00 -5.86 17.73
C TYR A 177 11.33 -5.12 17.67
N ALA A 178 11.54 -4.30 16.63
CA ALA A 178 12.76 -3.53 16.45
C ALA A 178 13.00 -2.54 17.59
N ALA A 179 11.95 -1.83 18.04
CA ALA A 179 12.06 -0.87 19.14
C ALA A 179 12.56 -1.52 20.45
N VAL A 180 12.01 -2.68 20.81
CA VAL A 180 12.44 -3.40 22.02
C VAL A 180 13.82 -4.02 21.86
N MET A 181 14.14 -4.57 20.67
CA MET A 181 15.48 -5.13 20.36
C MET A 181 16.55 -4.05 20.32
N GLU A 182 16.22 -2.81 19.93
CA GLU A 182 17.10 -1.63 20.00
C GLU A 182 17.45 -1.25 21.45
N GLY A 183 16.61 -1.65 22.41
CA GLY A 183 16.83 -1.40 23.84
C GLY A 183 15.79 -0.51 24.49
N HIS A 184 14.80 -0.01 23.76
CA HIS A 184 13.72 0.82 24.31
C HIS A 184 12.78 0.00 25.19
N ARG A 185 12.24 0.63 26.24
CA ARG A 185 11.34 -0.01 27.22
C ARG A 185 10.05 0.78 27.41
N GLY A 186 10.09 2.10 27.34
CA GLY A 186 8.93 2.97 27.29
C GLY A 186 8.51 3.23 25.86
N LEU A 187 7.43 2.61 25.38
CA LEU A 187 6.94 2.74 24.00
C LEU A 187 5.65 3.54 23.96
N GLY A 188 5.39 4.20 22.85
CA GLY A 188 4.12 4.88 22.58
C GLY A 188 3.56 4.50 21.22
N PHE A 189 2.23 4.46 21.12
CA PHE A 189 1.52 4.40 19.86
C PHE A 189 0.51 5.56 19.77
N MET A 190 0.63 6.36 18.73
CA MET A 190 -0.32 7.42 18.41
C MET A 190 -0.88 7.15 17.01
N GLY A 191 -2.09 6.58 16.96
CA GLY A 191 -2.83 6.37 15.71
C GLY A 191 -3.64 7.60 15.32
N GLY A 192 -3.93 7.79 14.05
CA GLY A 192 -4.84 8.85 13.60
C GLY A 192 -6.27 8.59 14.04
N ILE A 193 -7.06 7.95 13.18
CA ILE A 193 -8.42 7.47 13.51
C ILE A 193 -8.37 5.94 13.63
N ALA A 194 -9.21 5.37 14.51
CA ALA A 194 -9.30 3.92 14.73
C ALA A 194 -9.97 3.17 13.55
N VAL A 195 -9.44 3.33 12.36
CA VAL A 195 -9.82 2.55 11.18
C VAL A 195 -9.04 1.24 11.11
N PRO A 196 -9.51 0.21 10.38
CA PRO A 196 -8.90 -1.12 10.39
C PRO A 196 -7.39 -1.14 10.16
N ALA A 197 -6.88 -0.37 9.21
CA ALA A 197 -5.45 -0.29 8.92
C ALA A 197 -4.63 0.25 10.11
N VAL A 198 -5.06 1.38 10.69
CA VAL A 198 -4.40 2.00 11.85
C VAL A 198 -4.45 1.09 13.07
N VAL A 199 -5.60 0.43 13.30
CA VAL A 199 -5.75 -0.55 14.40
C VAL A 199 -4.78 -1.71 14.22
N ARG A 200 -4.65 -2.26 12.99
CA ARG A 200 -3.70 -3.35 12.69
C ARG A 200 -2.25 -2.94 12.95
N PHE A 201 -1.83 -1.74 12.54
CA PHE A 201 -0.50 -1.22 12.87
C PHE A 201 -0.25 -1.22 14.39
N GLY A 202 -1.18 -0.67 15.16
CA GLY A 202 -1.05 -0.58 16.62
C GLY A 202 -1.04 -1.95 17.29
N HIS A 203 -1.93 -2.85 16.91
CA HIS A 203 -1.97 -4.22 17.45
C HIS A 203 -0.72 -5.02 17.10
N GLY A 204 -0.24 -4.89 15.86
CA GLY A 204 1.03 -5.47 15.45
C GLY A 204 2.18 -4.96 16.29
N PHE A 205 2.27 -3.64 16.51
CA PHE A 205 3.29 -2.99 17.33
C PHE A 205 3.38 -3.57 18.75
N ILE A 206 2.23 -3.75 19.38
CA ILE A 206 2.16 -4.35 20.71
C ILE A 206 2.64 -5.81 20.68
N GLN A 207 2.16 -6.62 19.72
CA GLN A 207 2.55 -8.03 19.58
C GLN A 207 4.05 -8.19 19.28
N GLY A 208 4.63 -7.30 18.48
CA GLY A 208 6.07 -7.27 18.21
C GLY A 208 6.89 -6.97 19.45
N ALA A 209 6.45 -6.01 20.24
CA ALA A 209 7.09 -5.66 21.52
C ALA A 209 7.02 -6.84 22.51
N GLU A 210 5.87 -7.52 22.65
CA GLU A 210 5.69 -8.72 23.46
C GLU A 210 6.64 -9.85 23.02
N HIS A 211 6.72 -10.08 21.71
CA HIS A 211 7.59 -11.12 21.15
C HIS A 211 9.08 -10.82 21.41
N ALA A 212 9.51 -9.57 21.27
CA ALA A 212 10.87 -9.16 21.58
C ALA A 212 11.19 -9.27 23.08
N ALA A 213 10.25 -8.86 23.94
CA ALA A 213 10.39 -9.00 25.39
C ALA A 213 10.60 -10.47 25.78
N ALA A 214 9.81 -11.38 25.21
CA ALA A 214 9.96 -12.83 25.42
C ALA A 214 11.33 -13.34 24.92
N SER A 215 11.75 -12.90 23.74
CA SER A 215 13.03 -13.30 23.14
C SER A 215 14.24 -12.86 23.97
N LEU A 216 14.14 -11.72 24.65
CA LEU A 216 15.17 -11.17 25.52
C LEU A 216 15.07 -11.69 26.97
N GLY A 217 14.02 -12.44 27.33
CA GLY A 217 13.77 -12.95 28.68
C GLY A 217 13.47 -11.83 29.69
N LEU A 218 12.81 -10.73 29.26
CA LEU A 218 12.45 -9.62 30.13
C LEU A 218 11.35 -10.00 31.12
N ALA A 219 11.33 -9.34 32.27
CA ALA A 219 10.27 -9.54 33.25
C ALA A 219 8.97 -8.83 32.82
N ALA A 220 7.84 -9.32 33.35
CA ALA A 220 6.55 -8.68 33.13
C ALA A 220 6.56 -7.22 33.60
N GLY A 221 6.09 -6.30 32.75
CA GLY A 221 6.06 -4.86 33.00
C GLY A 221 7.38 -4.13 32.76
N GLU A 222 8.45 -4.81 32.34
CA GLU A 222 9.68 -4.12 31.92
C GLU A 222 9.49 -3.31 30.63
N VAL A 223 8.60 -3.74 29.75
CA VAL A 223 8.18 -2.97 28.57
C VAL A 223 6.79 -2.41 28.84
N THR A 224 6.64 -1.10 28.67
CA THR A 224 5.36 -0.40 28.83
C THR A 224 4.97 0.28 27.53
N ILE A 225 3.68 0.29 27.18
CA ILE A 225 3.17 0.95 25.99
C ILE A 225 2.02 1.89 26.37
N ASN A 226 2.18 3.18 26.06
CA ASN A 226 1.09 4.13 26.04
C ASN A 226 0.40 4.08 24.66
N TYR A 227 -0.93 4.02 24.64
CA TYR A 227 -1.70 3.82 23.39
C TYR A 227 -2.86 4.82 23.30
N THR A 228 -2.97 5.50 22.16
CA THR A 228 -4.08 6.42 21.91
C THR A 228 -4.35 6.60 20.41
N TYR A 229 -5.55 7.15 20.11
CA TYR A 229 -5.90 7.68 18.79
C TYR A 229 -6.08 9.20 18.87
N LEU A 230 -5.54 9.92 17.89
CA LEU A 230 -5.57 11.38 17.80
C LEU A 230 -6.93 11.93 17.32
N GLY A 231 -7.78 11.05 16.75
CA GLY A 231 -9.12 11.37 16.26
C GLY A 231 -9.16 12.02 14.87
N GLN A 232 -8.00 12.28 14.25
CA GLN A 232 -7.87 12.83 12.91
C GLN A 232 -6.52 12.50 12.28
N PHE A 233 -6.34 12.79 10.98
CA PHE A 233 -5.08 12.63 10.26
C PHE A 233 -4.40 13.97 9.91
N ASN A 234 -5.02 15.11 10.22
CA ASN A 234 -4.44 16.43 9.97
C ASN A 234 -3.50 16.84 11.11
N PRO A 235 -2.42 17.57 10.83
CA PRO A 235 -1.53 18.10 11.85
C PRO A 235 -2.26 19.02 12.85
N ASP A 236 -1.91 18.88 14.14
CA ASP A 236 -2.40 19.75 15.21
C ASP A 236 -1.31 19.98 16.27
N PRO A 237 -1.04 21.22 16.70
CA PRO A 237 -0.07 21.51 17.76
C PRO A 237 -0.35 20.81 19.10
N ALA A 238 -1.61 20.46 19.36
CA ALA A 238 -1.98 19.70 20.56
C ALA A 238 -1.33 18.31 20.58
N PHE A 239 -1.17 17.67 19.42
CA PHE A 239 -0.53 16.35 19.30
C PHE A 239 0.98 16.42 19.61
N ALA A 240 1.65 17.49 19.18
CA ALA A 240 3.04 17.73 19.54
C ALA A 240 3.21 17.90 21.06
N THR A 241 2.28 18.62 21.70
CA THR A 241 2.25 18.79 23.15
C THR A 241 2.02 17.49 23.87
N GLN A 242 1.10 16.65 23.38
CA GLN A 242 0.80 15.33 23.94
C GLN A 242 2.00 14.40 23.83
N ALA A 243 2.63 14.34 22.64
CA ALA A 243 3.83 13.52 22.41
C ALA A 243 4.98 13.95 23.32
N ALA A 244 5.26 15.25 23.43
CA ALA A 244 6.28 15.78 24.34
C ALA A 244 5.99 15.43 25.81
N ALA A 245 4.73 15.48 26.24
CA ALA A 245 4.33 15.04 27.59
C ALA A 245 4.60 13.55 27.83
N TRP A 246 4.38 12.70 26.84
CA TRP A 246 4.68 11.27 26.96
C TRP A 246 6.19 11.01 27.09
N PHE A 247 7.03 11.68 26.29
CA PHE A 247 8.49 11.59 26.41
C PHE A 247 8.98 12.02 27.77
N HIS A 248 8.48 13.15 28.31
CA HIS A 248 8.78 13.59 29.68
C HIS A 248 8.27 12.61 30.74
N GLY A 249 7.25 11.81 30.43
CA GLY A 249 6.69 10.76 31.29
C GLY A 249 7.45 9.43 31.22
N GLY A 250 8.53 9.34 30.43
CA GLY A 250 9.39 8.15 30.36
C GLY A 250 9.14 7.26 29.14
N ILE A 251 8.41 7.74 28.14
CA ILE A 251 8.35 7.09 26.81
C ILE A 251 9.65 7.39 26.06
N ASP A 252 10.28 6.37 25.49
CA ASP A 252 11.53 6.48 24.70
C ASP A 252 11.24 6.74 23.22
N VAL A 253 10.26 6.02 22.66
CA VAL A 253 9.93 6.06 21.24
C VAL A 253 8.42 5.97 21.01
N ILE A 254 7.88 6.80 20.11
CA ILE A 254 6.47 6.79 19.70
C ILE A 254 6.35 6.36 18.24
N PHE A 255 5.54 5.32 17.99
CA PHE A 255 5.10 4.96 16.65
C PHE A 255 3.86 5.79 16.27
N ALA A 256 4.01 6.64 15.24
CA ALA A 256 2.99 7.56 14.76
C ALA A 256 2.31 7.03 13.50
N ALA A 257 1.30 6.14 13.67
CA ALA A 257 0.48 5.66 12.55
C ALA A 257 -0.68 6.64 12.27
N ALA A 258 -0.37 7.87 11.86
CA ALA A 258 -1.29 9.00 11.92
C ALA A 258 -1.34 9.88 10.66
N GLY A 259 -0.83 9.40 9.50
CA GLY A 259 -0.79 10.21 8.29
C GLY A 259 -0.09 11.55 8.53
N GLY A 260 -0.62 12.64 8.01
CA GLY A 260 -0.04 13.98 8.20
C GLY A 260 0.06 14.43 9.67
N ALA A 261 -0.81 13.94 10.57
CA ALA A 261 -0.72 14.23 12.00
C ALA A 261 0.56 13.66 12.64
N GLY A 262 1.21 12.67 12.03
CA GLY A 262 2.52 12.14 12.42
C GLY A 262 3.58 13.23 12.50
N GLY A 263 3.55 14.23 11.61
CA GLY A 263 4.45 15.38 11.66
C GLY A 263 4.39 16.16 12.98
N SER A 264 3.21 16.26 13.59
CA SER A 264 3.06 16.86 14.92
C SER A 264 3.71 16.00 16.01
N VAL A 265 3.62 14.68 15.91
CA VAL A 265 4.29 13.76 16.85
C VAL A 265 5.81 13.88 16.75
N PHE A 266 6.33 13.99 15.53
CA PHE A 266 7.77 14.19 15.28
C PHE A 266 8.26 15.52 15.87
N ALA A 267 7.49 16.62 15.72
CA ALA A 267 7.79 17.89 16.36
C ALA A 267 7.81 17.79 17.90
N GLY A 268 6.90 17.00 18.47
CA GLY A 268 6.91 16.67 19.91
C GLY A 268 8.17 15.92 20.32
N ALA A 269 8.61 14.95 19.53
CA ALA A 269 9.84 14.20 19.76
C ALA A 269 11.08 15.12 19.70
N GLU A 270 11.17 16.00 18.70
CA GLU A 270 12.24 16.98 18.60
C GLU A 270 12.32 17.90 19.84
N THR A 271 11.16 18.37 20.31
CA THR A 271 11.08 19.27 21.45
C THR A 271 11.51 18.61 22.75
N ALA A 272 11.15 17.34 22.95
CA ALA A 272 11.40 16.59 24.18
C ALA A 272 12.68 15.75 24.16
N GLY A 273 13.35 15.64 22.98
CA GLY A 273 14.51 14.76 22.80
C GLY A 273 14.14 13.28 22.79
N GLY A 274 12.91 12.94 22.38
CA GLY A 274 12.42 11.58 22.19
C GLY A 274 12.69 11.06 20.78
N LEU A 275 12.27 9.81 20.52
CA LEU A 275 12.40 9.15 19.23
C LEU A 275 11.04 8.81 18.62
N ALA A 276 11.01 8.66 17.30
CA ALA A 276 9.78 8.33 16.60
C ALA A 276 9.98 7.18 15.60
N ILE A 277 8.86 6.49 15.30
CA ILE A 277 8.74 5.57 14.17
C ILE A 277 7.68 6.13 13.24
N GLY A 278 8.03 6.28 11.96
CA GLY A 278 7.13 6.73 10.90
C GLY A 278 6.25 5.61 10.36
N VAL A 279 5.39 5.94 9.38
CA VAL A 279 4.39 5.02 8.82
C VAL A 279 4.25 5.18 7.30
N ASP A 280 3.78 4.13 6.65
CA ASP A 280 3.46 3.99 5.22
C ASP A 280 4.68 4.08 4.31
N VAL A 281 5.38 5.20 4.31
CA VAL A 281 6.59 5.47 3.50
C VAL A 281 7.80 5.70 4.41
N ASP A 282 9.00 5.75 3.81
CA ASP A 282 10.19 6.14 4.57
C ASP A 282 10.16 7.63 4.91
N GLN A 283 9.81 7.94 6.15
CA GLN A 283 9.71 9.28 6.70
C GLN A 283 11.00 9.76 7.37
N GLY A 284 12.09 8.97 7.33
CA GLY A 284 13.36 9.28 7.98
C GLY A 284 13.97 10.63 7.57
N HIS A 285 13.60 11.16 6.42
CA HIS A 285 14.04 12.47 5.93
C HIS A 285 13.32 13.66 6.59
N LEU A 286 12.18 13.44 7.26
CA LEU A 286 11.37 14.51 7.86
C LEU A 286 11.95 14.99 9.19
N SER A 287 12.59 14.12 9.96
CA SER A 287 13.19 14.46 11.26
C SER A 287 14.31 13.48 11.62
N GLU A 288 15.35 14.00 12.28
CA GLU A 288 16.42 13.17 12.86
C GLU A 288 15.94 12.30 14.04
N THR A 289 14.78 12.58 14.62
CA THR A 289 14.17 11.78 15.68
C THR A 289 13.56 10.48 15.16
N ILE A 290 13.30 10.36 13.85
CA ILE A 290 12.70 9.17 13.23
C ILE A 290 13.78 8.11 13.07
N ILE A 291 13.68 7.01 13.82
CA ILE A 291 14.67 5.93 13.80
C ILE A 291 14.40 4.90 12.69
N THR A 292 13.17 4.76 12.24
CA THR A 292 12.72 3.95 11.10
C THR A 292 11.27 4.31 10.76
N SER A 293 10.71 3.67 9.72
CA SER A 293 9.29 3.75 9.38
C SER A 293 8.71 2.36 9.14
N ALA A 294 7.49 2.12 9.62
CA ALA A 294 6.72 0.93 9.34
C ALA A 294 6.12 1.05 7.93
N ILE A 295 6.69 0.34 6.97
CA ILE A 295 6.39 0.48 5.55
C ILE A 295 5.12 -0.28 5.17
N LYS A 296 4.31 0.38 4.36
CA LYS A 296 3.24 -0.16 3.54
C LYS A 296 3.61 0.12 2.07
N ALA A 297 3.81 -0.92 1.27
CA ALA A 297 4.34 -0.80 -0.08
C ALA A 297 3.31 -0.26 -1.09
N LEU A 298 2.79 0.94 -0.81
CA LEU A 298 1.78 1.64 -1.61
C LEU A 298 2.27 1.90 -3.03
N ASP A 299 3.51 2.36 -3.16
CA ASP A 299 4.14 2.62 -4.45
C ASP A 299 4.31 1.35 -5.29
N VAL A 300 4.61 0.21 -4.65
CA VAL A 300 4.75 -1.09 -5.32
C VAL A 300 3.38 -1.57 -5.79
N SER A 301 2.38 -1.61 -4.91
CA SER A 301 1.06 -2.13 -5.22
C SER A 301 0.35 -1.33 -6.31
N VAL A 302 0.42 0.00 -6.25
CA VAL A 302 -0.19 0.88 -7.25
C VAL A 302 0.53 0.73 -8.59
N TYR A 303 1.86 0.74 -8.59
CA TYR A 303 2.65 0.50 -9.81
C TYR A 303 2.29 -0.84 -10.46
N ASP A 304 2.27 -1.92 -9.68
CA ASP A 304 2.04 -3.28 -10.19
C ASP A 304 0.65 -3.41 -10.81
N ILE A 305 -0.38 -2.86 -10.16
CA ILE A 305 -1.76 -2.93 -10.67
C ILE A 305 -1.93 -2.12 -11.95
N ILE A 306 -1.32 -0.93 -12.05
CA ILE A 306 -1.35 -0.12 -13.27
C ILE A 306 -0.59 -0.86 -14.39
N ASN A 307 0.54 -1.46 -14.08
CA ASN A 307 1.32 -2.24 -15.04
C ASN A 307 0.57 -3.50 -15.51
N ASP A 308 -0.14 -4.18 -14.62
CA ASP A 308 -1.01 -5.30 -14.96
C ASP A 308 -2.16 -4.86 -15.89
N PHE A 309 -2.77 -3.69 -15.62
CA PHE A 309 -3.80 -3.12 -16.48
C PHE A 309 -3.26 -2.86 -17.90
N MET A 310 -2.10 -2.22 -18.01
CA MET A 310 -1.45 -1.97 -19.31
C MET A 310 -1.19 -3.27 -20.09
N ASN A 311 -0.86 -4.36 -19.39
CA ASN A 311 -0.53 -5.65 -19.99
C ASN A 311 -1.75 -6.57 -20.19
N ASP A 312 -2.98 -6.04 -20.12
CA ASP A 312 -4.25 -6.80 -20.23
C ASP A 312 -4.36 -7.96 -19.19
N ASN A 313 -3.80 -7.74 -18.01
CA ASN A 313 -3.76 -8.68 -16.91
C ASN A 313 -4.27 -8.07 -15.59
N PHE A 314 -5.24 -7.16 -15.67
CA PHE A 314 -5.77 -6.48 -14.48
C PHE A 314 -6.30 -7.49 -13.46
N ARG A 315 -5.73 -7.45 -12.27
CA ARG A 315 -6.14 -8.30 -11.14
C ARG A 315 -7.31 -7.63 -10.41
N SER A 316 -8.51 -8.16 -10.59
CA SER A 316 -9.69 -7.74 -9.83
C SER A 316 -9.84 -8.56 -8.53
N GLY A 317 -10.72 -8.08 -7.65
CA GLY A 317 -11.01 -8.74 -6.38
C GLY A 317 -10.22 -8.15 -5.22
N GLU A 318 -10.26 -8.85 -4.08
CA GLU A 318 -9.48 -8.47 -2.90
C GLU A 318 -8.03 -8.95 -3.05
N LEU A 319 -7.10 -8.01 -3.04
CA LEU A 319 -5.66 -8.24 -3.16
C LEU A 319 -5.00 -7.95 -1.81
N ARG A 320 -4.17 -8.89 -1.33
CA ARG A 320 -3.44 -8.70 -0.07
C ARG A 320 -1.95 -8.57 -0.33
N PHE A 321 -1.38 -7.49 0.19
CA PHE A 321 0.04 -7.21 0.22
C PHE A 321 0.58 -7.43 1.64
N ASP A 322 1.51 -8.36 1.80
CA ASP A 322 2.06 -8.78 3.09
C ASP A 322 3.56 -9.13 2.97
N ALA A 323 4.16 -9.73 4.00
CA ALA A 323 5.58 -10.08 3.98
C ALA A 323 5.96 -11.09 2.88
N ARG A 324 4.99 -11.87 2.33
CA ARG A 324 5.26 -12.89 1.29
C ARG A 324 5.49 -12.30 -0.09
N ASN A 325 5.04 -11.07 -0.31
CA ASN A 325 5.17 -10.34 -1.58
C ASN A 325 5.78 -8.95 -1.40
N ASP A 326 6.58 -8.77 -0.34
CA ASP A 326 7.24 -7.51 0.01
C ASP A 326 6.26 -6.32 0.14
N GLY A 327 5.01 -6.61 0.49
CA GLY A 327 3.93 -5.63 0.62
C GLY A 327 4.00 -4.79 1.89
N ILE A 328 4.85 -5.19 2.85
CA ILE A 328 5.10 -4.48 4.11
C ILE A 328 6.58 -4.62 4.51
N GLY A 329 7.04 -3.81 5.46
CA GLY A 329 8.41 -3.92 5.97
C GLY A 329 8.78 -2.83 6.97
N LEU A 330 10.08 -2.64 7.15
CA LEU A 330 10.67 -1.48 7.83
C LEU A 330 11.63 -0.75 6.89
N ALA A 331 11.74 0.57 7.05
CA ALA A 331 12.73 1.40 6.37
C ALA A 331 14.13 1.16 6.95
N MET A 332 14.73 0.00 6.66
CA MET A 332 16.03 -0.38 7.21
C MET A 332 17.19 0.41 6.62
N ALA A 333 17.13 0.76 5.33
CA ALA A 333 18.20 1.46 4.64
C ALA A 333 18.48 2.87 5.19
N SER A 334 17.44 3.55 5.69
CA SER A 334 17.50 4.88 6.30
C SER A 334 17.45 4.84 7.84
N SER A 335 17.36 3.64 8.43
CA SER A 335 17.20 3.49 9.87
C SER A 335 18.37 4.05 10.66
N ARG A 336 18.07 4.52 11.86
CA ARG A 336 19.07 5.06 12.82
C ARG A 336 19.29 4.13 14.01
N PHE A 337 19.01 2.83 13.83
CA PHE A 337 19.29 1.83 14.86
C PHE A 337 20.78 1.72 15.16
N GLN A 338 21.13 1.53 16.43
CA GLN A 338 22.51 1.36 16.90
C GLN A 338 22.79 -0.09 17.32
N VAL A 339 21.74 -0.84 17.67
CA VAL A 339 21.81 -2.21 18.19
C VAL A 339 21.08 -3.18 17.26
N PHE A 340 19.85 -2.85 16.84
CA PHE A 340 19.07 -3.69 15.96
C PHE A 340 19.62 -3.68 14.54
N THR A 341 19.99 -4.84 14.01
CA THR A 341 20.72 -5.01 12.74
C THR A 341 19.83 -5.47 11.60
N GLN A 342 20.28 -5.24 10.35
CA GLN A 342 19.64 -5.79 9.15
C GLN A 342 19.46 -7.31 9.25
N ALA A 343 20.45 -8.04 9.72
CA ALA A 343 20.36 -9.51 9.84
C ALA A 343 19.28 -9.96 10.83
N GLN A 344 19.05 -9.21 11.91
CA GLN A 344 17.97 -9.49 12.85
C GLN A 344 16.61 -9.17 12.23
N HIS A 345 16.52 -8.06 11.49
CA HIS A 345 15.33 -7.73 10.71
C HIS A 345 14.98 -8.84 9.72
N ASP A 346 15.93 -9.24 8.88
CA ASP A 346 15.69 -10.27 7.86
C ASP A 346 15.26 -11.59 8.49
N ALA A 347 15.87 -11.98 9.60
CA ALA A 347 15.52 -13.22 10.31
C ALA A 347 14.09 -13.21 10.86
N ILE A 348 13.58 -12.09 11.39
CA ILE A 348 12.22 -11.99 11.90
C ILE A 348 11.21 -11.80 10.76
N PHE A 349 11.58 -11.06 9.73
CA PHE A 349 10.78 -10.88 8.52
C PHE A 349 10.52 -12.23 7.83
N ASP A 350 11.55 -13.05 7.64
CA ASP A 350 11.44 -14.38 7.04
C ASP A 350 10.50 -15.28 7.85
N GLN A 351 10.49 -15.19 9.18
CA GLN A 351 9.58 -15.96 10.02
C GLN A 351 8.12 -15.53 9.86
N ILE A 352 7.85 -14.25 9.62
CA ILE A 352 6.52 -13.74 9.29
C ILE A 352 6.14 -14.20 7.87
N ALA A 353 7.02 -14.01 6.90
CA ALA A 353 6.77 -14.34 5.50
C ALA A 353 6.48 -15.85 5.29
N ASN A 354 7.20 -16.73 6.00
CA ASN A 354 6.98 -18.18 5.89
C ASN A 354 5.89 -18.72 6.84
N GLY A 355 5.26 -17.87 7.66
CA GLY A 355 4.17 -18.22 8.56
C GLY A 355 4.60 -18.93 9.86
N THR A 356 5.89 -18.94 10.19
CA THR A 356 6.38 -19.41 11.51
C THR A 356 5.87 -18.49 12.62
N ILE A 357 5.82 -17.19 12.36
CA ILE A 357 5.16 -16.20 13.20
C ILE A 357 3.88 -15.75 12.49
N VAL A 358 2.75 -15.90 13.18
CA VAL A 358 1.45 -15.43 12.74
C VAL A 358 1.08 -14.25 13.64
N VAL A 359 1.02 -13.06 13.06
CA VAL A 359 0.58 -11.86 13.76
C VAL A 359 -0.95 -11.81 13.71
N ASP A 360 -1.60 -11.63 14.84
CA ASP A 360 -3.06 -11.52 14.90
C ASP A 360 -3.51 -10.20 14.24
N ALA A 361 -4.34 -10.34 13.20
CA ALA A 361 -4.91 -9.24 12.44
C ALA A 361 -6.33 -8.86 12.91
N THR A 362 -6.79 -9.39 14.04
CA THR A 362 -8.12 -9.12 14.57
C THR A 362 -8.29 -7.62 14.84
N VAL A 363 -9.33 -7.04 14.26
CA VAL A 363 -9.60 -5.60 14.39
C VAL A 363 -10.54 -5.37 15.57
N SER A 364 -9.97 -4.84 16.66
CA SER A 364 -10.72 -4.28 17.80
C SER A 364 -10.23 -2.85 17.98
N PRO A 365 -11.08 -1.82 17.99
CA PRO A 365 -10.63 -0.42 18.04
C PRO A 365 -9.66 -0.14 19.17
N MET A 366 -9.90 -0.73 20.36
CA MET A 366 -8.99 -0.60 21.50
C MET A 366 -8.35 -1.97 21.82
N PRO A 367 -7.02 -2.02 21.88
CA PRO A 367 -6.31 -3.22 22.31
C PRO A 367 -6.50 -3.45 23.82
N SER A 368 -6.39 -4.69 24.25
CA SER A 368 -6.27 -5.01 25.67
C SER A 368 -5.26 -6.14 25.88
N GLU A 369 -4.67 -6.21 27.05
CA GLU A 369 -3.75 -7.29 27.40
C GLU A 369 -4.38 -8.67 27.20
N ALA A 370 -5.68 -8.79 27.49
CA ALA A 370 -6.41 -10.04 27.37
C ALA A 370 -6.69 -10.45 25.90
N ASN A 371 -7.09 -9.50 25.04
CA ASN A 371 -7.41 -9.83 23.65
C ASN A 371 -6.17 -10.03 22.77
N LEU A 372 -5.01 -9.49 23.18
CA LEU A 372 -3.71 -9.69 22.52
C LEU A 372 -2.84 -10.76 23.20
N ASN A 373 -3.34 -11.41 24.25
CA ASN A 373 -2.64 -12.45 25.04
C ASN A 373 -1.28 -11.97 25.58
N LEU A 374 -1.21 -10.71 26.06
CA LEU A 374 0.03 -10.14 26.60
C LEU A 374 0.34 -10.74 27.97
N SER A 375 1.61 -10.97 28.23
CA SER A 375 2.13 -11.51 29.49
C SER A 375 3.33 -10.74 30.04
N LEU A 376 4.02 -10.00 29.20
CA LEU A 376 5.25 -9.28 29.51
C LEU A 376 5.10 -7.77 29.33
N VAL A 377 4.37 -7.34 28.31
CA VAL A 377 4.14 -5.92 28.03
C VAL A 377 2.97 -5.41 28.86
N SER A 378 3.15 -4.27 29.54
CA SER A 378 2.06 -3.53 30.20
C SER A 378 1.53 -2.44 29.28
N LEU A 379 0.21 -2.47 29.04
CA LEU A 379 -0.49 -1.55 28.16
C LEU A 379 -1.28 -0.51 28.97
N THR A 380 -1.14 0.77 28.61
CA THR A 380 -1.92 1.88 29.15
C THR A 380 -2.63 2.61 28.02
N GLU A 381 -3.95 2.57 28.01
CA GLU A 381 -4.79 3.36 27.13
C GLU A 381 -4.96 4.77 27.69
N ILE A 382 -4.75 5.81 26.84
CA ILE A 382 -4.79 7.23 27.26
C ILE A 382 -5.76 8.02 26.39
#